data_45a0a02c4bb06c635fbf619dc946fc40
#
_entry.id   45a0a02c4bb06c635fbf619dc946fc40
#
_cell.length_a   1.000
_cell.length_b   1.000
_cell.length_c   1.000
_cell.angle_alpha   90.00
_cell.angle_beta   90.00
_cell.angle_gamma   90.00
#
_symmetry.space_group_name_H-M   'P 1'
#
loop_
_entity.id
_entity.type
_entity.pdbx_description
1 polymer ?
#
loop_
_entity_poly.entity_id
_entity_poly.type
_entity_poly.pdbx_seq_one_letter_code
_entity_poly.pdbx_strand_id
1 'polypeptide(L)'
;MSSDTTVAHPTVAGRLAGKVALITGGARGQGESEAALFLRHGAKVVISDVLEVEGNAAAARLGCTFLRHDVTKEADWAEVVAAAIEMHGRIDVLVNNAGIFPAGGVLDTTLADWERVIAINQTGVFLGMQAAGRHMVAQRSGSIINISSIAGLQGTPGFHAYGASKWAVRGMTKSAAKEFAAFGVRVNSVHPGIIDTPMLQTFEDISPDVRGAVVARIPNGRIAEALDVANLVLYLASDDSSYSTGSEFVVDGGWTA
;
A
#
# COMPACT_ATOMS: atom_id res chain seq x y z
N MET A 1 -9.41 18.46 47.10
CA MET A 1 -10.24 18.44 45.88
C MET A 1 -9.39 17.88 44.78
N SER A 2 -9.51 16.59 44.54
CA SER A 2 -8.74 15.89 43.47
C SER A 2 -9.57 16.02 42.17
N SER A 3 -9.02 16.74 41.21
CA SER A 3 -9.61 16.83 39.87
C SER A 3 -9.21 15.55 39.09
N ASP A 4 -10.14 14.61 39.07
CA ASP A 4 -10.07 13.41 38.23
C ASP A 4 -10.26 13.81 36.79
N THR A 5 -9.16 14.12 36.07
CA THR A 5 -9.16 14.33 34.63
C THR A 5 -9.11 12.96 33.98
N THR A 6 -10.26 12.32 33.85
CA THR A 6 -10.46 11.18 32.94
C THR A 6 -10.18 11.65 31.52
N VAL A 7 -8.98 11.37 31.01
CA VAL A 7 -8.66 11.49 29.60
C VAL A 7 -9.53 10.47 28.88
N ALA A 8 -10.61 10.93 28.25
CA ALA A 8 -11.40 10.10 27.36
C ALA A 8 -10.51 9.68 26.20
N HIS A 9 -10.05 8.43 26.20
CA HIS A 9 -9.42 7.85 25.01
C HIS A 9 -10.48 7.81 23.91
N PRO A 10 -10.23 8.45 22.74
CA PRO A 10 -11.16 8.32 21.64
C PRO A 10 -11.31 6.83 21.32
N THR A 11 -12.55 6.38 21.20
CA THR A 11 -12.84 5.03 20.74
C THR A 11 -12.12 4.82 19.41
N VAL A 12 -11.43 3.70 19.24
CA VAL A 12 -10.60 3.36 18.07
C VAL A 12 -11.43 3.36 16.76
N ALA A 13 -12.75 3.25 16.87
CA ALA A 13 -13.69 3.39 15.78
C ALA A 13 -13.77 4.86 15.33
N GLY A 14 -13.34 5.14 14.08
CA GLY A 14 -13.51 6.48 13.49
C GLY A 14 -12.23 7.24 13.16
N ARG A 15 -11.04 6.63 13.23
CA ARG A 15 -9.75 7.29 12.86
C ARG A 15 -9.73 7.84 11.43
N LEU A 16 -10.57 7.30 10.53
CA LEU A 16 -10.72 7.74 9.14
C LEU A 16 -12.14 8.27 8.87
N ALA A 17 -12.89 8.67 9.92
CA ALA A 17 -14.25 9.19 9.76
C ALA A 17 -14.27 10.37 8.77
N GLY A 18 -15.10 10.23 7.70
CA GLY A 18 -15.25 11.25 6.67
C GLY A 18 -14.11 11.32 5.64
N LYS A 19 -13.04 10.53 5.77
CA LYS A 19 -11.96 10.44 4.78
C LYS A 19 -12.36 9.53 3.61
N VAL A 20 -11.85 9.84 2.43
CA VAL A 20 -12.00 9.06 1.21
C VAL A 20 -10.65 8.43 0.86
N ALA A 21 -10.62 7.11 0.73
CA ALA A 21 -9.42 6.35 0.42
C ALA A 21 -9.54 5.63 -0.93
N LEU A 22 -8.51 5.75 -1.77
CA LEU A 22 -8.29 4.95 -2.97
C LEU A 22 -7.16 3.96 -2.70
N ILE A 23 -7.43 2.66 -2.90
CA ILE A 23 -6.48 1.57 -2.66
C ILE A 23 -6.32 0.76 -3.94
N THR A 24 -5.11 0.73 -4.52
CA THR A 24 -4.81 -0.08 -5.70
C THR A 24 -4.41 -1.51 -5.32
N GLY A 25 -4.69 -2.49 -6.21
CA GLY A 25 -4.46 -3.90 -5.87
C GLY A 25 -5.41 -4.38 -4.76
N GLY A 26 -6.64 -3.84 -4.73
CA GLY A 26 -7.61 -4.04 -3.65
C GLY A 26 -8.51 -5.25 -3.82
N ALA A 27 -8.36 -6.04 -4.90
CA ALA A 27 -9.23 -7.19 -5.16
C ALA A 27 -9.01 -8.36 -4.19
N ARG A 28 -7.83 -8.45 -3.57
CA ARG A 28 -7.45 -9.54 -2.66
C ARG A 28 -6.25 -9.18 -1.79
N GLY A 29 -5.97 -10.05 -0.81
CA GLY A 29 -4.73 -10.00 -0.02
C GLY A 29 -4.59 -8.74 0.82
N GLN A 30 -3.43 -8.09 0.72
CA GLN A 30 -3.10 -6.93 1.57
C GLN A 30 -4.03 -5.74 1.29
N GLY A 31 -4.28 -5.38 0.04
CA GLY A 31 -5.15 -4.25 -0.32
C GLY A 31 -6.60 -4.45 0.11
N GLU A 32 -7.13 -5.68 0.05
CA GLU A 32 -8.46 -6.01 0.58
C GLU A 32 -8.51 -5.88 2.11
N SER A 33 -7.47 -6.33 2.81
CA SER A 33 -7.36 -6.19 4.27
C SER A 33 -7.28 -4.72 4.70
N GLU A 34 -6.54 -3.89 3.97
CA GLU A 34 -6.48 -2.43 4.17
C GLU A 34 -7.85 -1.80 3.99
N ALA A 35 -8.56 -2.14 2.90
CA ALA A 35 -9.90 -1.66 2.62
C ALA A 35 -10.89 -2.03 3.74
N ALA A 36 -10.89 -3.29 4.17
CA ALA A 36 -11.71 -3.77 5.26
C ALA A 36 -11.46 -3.01 6.57
N LEU A 37 -10.19 -2.75 6.88
CA LEU A 37 -9.82 -2.01 8.08
C LEU A 37 -10.24 -0.54 7.98
N PHE A 38 -10.02 0.11 6.85
CA PHE A 38 -10.39 1.51 6.62
C PHE A 38 -11.90 1.74 6.74
N LEU A 39 -12.70 0.84 6.18
CA LEU A 39 -14.17 0.88 6.32
C LEU A 39 -14.60 0.79 7.79
N ARG A 40 -14.01 -0.13 8.58
CA ARG A 40 -14.28 -0.23 10.03
C ARG A 40 -13.94 1.05 10.79
N HIS A 41 -12.99 1.84 10.27
CA HIS A 41 -12.59 3.12 10.84
C HIS A 41 -13.31 4.33 10.23
N GLY A 42 -14.39 4.10 9.46
CA GLY A 42 -15.31 5.15 8.98
C GLY A 42 -14.89 5.84 7.69
N ALA A 43 -13.90 5.29 6.95
CA ALA A 43 -13.57 5.80 5.63
C ALA A 43 -14.62 5.40 4.59
N LYS A 44 -14.76 6.22 3.54
CA LYS A 44 -15.32 5.81 2.25
C LYS A 44 -14.18 5.23 1.42
N VAL A 45 -14.32 4.01 0.92
CA VAL A 45 -13.23 3.30 0.24
C VAL A 45 -13.60 2.99 -1.21
N VAL A 46 -12.67 3.30 -2.09
CA VAL A 46 -12.65 2.84 -3.48
C VAL A 46 -11.46 1.90 -3.60
N ILE A 47 -11.72 0.66 -3.97
CA ILE A 47 -10.67 -0.30 -4.33
C ILE A 47 -10.54 -0.38 -5.85
N SER A 48 -9.34 -0.57 -6.35
CA SER A 48 -9.10 -0.74 -7.78
C SER A 48 -8.12 -1.86 -8.09
N ASP A 49 -8.35 -2.58 -9.20
CA ASP A 49 -7.53 -3.71 -9.63
C ASP A 49 -7.77 -4.01 -11.11
N VAL A 50 -6.88 -4.81 -11.73
CA VAL A 50 -7.14 -5.43 -13.05
C VAL A 50 -8.00 -6.69 -12.93
N LEU A 51 -8.09 -7.29 -11.75
CA LEU A 51 -8.85 -8.51 -11.44
C LEU A 51 -10.33 -8.16 -11.21
N GLU A 52 -11.09 -8.03 -12.30
CA GLU A 52 -12.45 -7.49 -12.26
C GLU A 52 -13.43 -8.37 -11.48
N VAL A 53 -13.33 -9.69 -11.64
CA VAL A 53 -14.23 -10.65 -10.96
C VAL A 53 -13.98 -10.63 -9.44
N GLU A 54 -12.73 -10.77 -9.03
CA GLU A 54 -12.32 -10.75 -7.63
C GLU A 54 -12.58 -9.38 -6.99
N GLY A 55 -12.32 -8.29 -7.73
CA GLY A 55 -12.54 -6.93 -7.26
C GLY A 55 -14.01 -6.63 -6.99
N ASN A 56 -14.91 -7.01 -7.90
CA ASN A 56 -16.35 -6.90 -7.68
C ASN A 56 -16.82 -7.75 -6.49
N ALA A 57 -16.30 -8.98 -6.36
CA ALA A 57 -16.62 -9.84 -5.23
C ALA A 57 -16.12 -9.25 -3.89
N ALA A 58 -14.91 -8.70 -3.85
CA ALA A 58 -14.36 -8.03 -2.67
C ALA A 58 -15.20 -6.80 -2.30
N ALA A 59 -15.52 -5.95 -3.27
CA ALA A 59 -16.35 -4.75 -3.05
C ALA A 59 -17.74 -5.10 -2.50
N ALA A 60 -18.37 -6.14 -3.04
CA ALA A 60 -19.67 -6.62 -2.54
C ALA A 60 -19.60 -7.12 -1.08
N ARG A 61 -18.53 -7.87 -0.72
CA ARG A 61 -18.30 -8.33 0.67
C ARG A 61 -18.06 -7.18 1.64
N LEU A 62 -17.29 -6.19 1.19
CA LEU A 62 -16.86 -5.07 2.03
C LEU A 62 -17.87 -3.93 2.09
N GLY A 63 -18.80 -3.85 1.15
CA GLY A 63 -19.71 -2.70 1.02
C GLY A 63 -19.02 -1.44 0.54
N CYS A 64 -18.06 -1.56 -0.38
CA CYS A 64 -17.32 -0.45 -0.97
C CYS A 64 -17.44 -0.43 -2.50
N THR A 65 -16.78 0.52 -3.16
CA THR A 65 -16.77 0.63 -4.62
C THR A 65 -15.54 -0.07 -5.21
N PHE A 66 -15.73 -0.81 -6.30
CA PHE A 66 -14.65 -1.33 -7.13
C PHE A 66 -14.59 -0.61 -8.46
N LEU A 67 -13.38 -0.29 -8.92
CA LEU A 67 -13.11 0.23 -10.24
C LEU A 67 -12.02 -0.61 -10.91
N ARG A 68 -12.26 -1.05 -12.16
CA ARG A 68 -11.23 -1.70 -12.96
C ARG A 68 -10.12 -0.69 -13.25
N HIS A 69 -8.85 -1.08 -13.03
CA HIS A 69 -7.73 -0.17 -13.13
C HIS A 69 -6.43 -0.92 -13.46
N ASP A 70 -5.82 -0.59 -14.57
CA ASP A 70 -4.46 -0.97 -14.89
C ASP A 70 -3.51 0.18 -14.48
N VAL A 71 -2.79 0.01 -13.38
CA VAL A 71 -1.89 1.05 -12.82
C VAL A 71 -0.77 1.46 -13.76
N THR A 72 -0.52 0.72 -14.84
CA THR A 72 0.49 1.05 -15.84
C THR A 72 0.01 2.12 -16.83
N LYS A 73 -1.29 2.47 -16.81
CA LYS A 73 -1.92 3.36 -17.78
C LYS A 73 -2.30 4.70 -17.14
N GLU A 74 -1.76 5.77 -17.68
CA GLU A 74 -2.08 7.13 -17.22
C GLU A 74 -3.57 7.47 -17.37
N ALA A 75 -4.22 7.00 -18.46
CA ALA A 75 -5.64 7.21 -18.69
C ALA A 75 -6.51 6.54 -17.62
N ASP A 76 -6.21 5.30 -17.24
CA ASP A 76 -6.94 4.59 -16.18
C ASP A 76 -6.82 5.33 -14.83
N TRP A 77 -5.65 5.89 -14.52
CA TRP A 77 -5.46 6.72 -13.32
C TRP A 77 -6.34 7.96 -13.34
N ALA A 78 -6.41 8.66 -14.48
CA ALA A 78 -7.28 9.85 -14.63
C ALA A 78 -8.75 9.49 -14.39
N GLU A 79 -9.21 8.37 -14.98
CA GLU A 79 -10.59 7.88 -14.83
C GLU A 79 -10.91 7.48 -13.38
N VAL A 80 -10.06 6.69 -12.73
CA VAL A 80 -10.29 6.19 -11.36
C VAL A 80 -10.27 7.33 -10.35
N VAL A 81 -9.35 8.28 -10.47
CA VAL A 81 -9.29 9.45 -9.59
C VAL A 81 -10.51 10.35 -9.80
N ALA A 82 -10.89 10.62 -11.07
CA ALA A 82 -12.07 11.42 -11.37
C ALA A 82 -13.35 10.77 -10.82
N ALA A 83 -13.53 9.46 -11.01
CA ALA A 83 -14.68 8.72 -10.47
C ALA A 83 -14.74 8.76 -8.93
N ALA A 84 -13.61 8.58 -8.24
CA ALA A 84 -13.57 8.68 -6.78
C ALA A 84 -13.96 10.08 -6.27
N ILE A 85 -13.54 11.13 -6.97
CA ILE A 85 -13.90 12.52 -6.65
C ILE A 85 -15.35 12.79 -6.97
N GLU A 86 -15.87 12.31 -8.10
CA GLU A 86 -17.28 12.46 -8.46
C GLU A 86 -18.21 11.83 -7.41
N MET A 87 -17.87 10.60 -6.96
CA MET A 87 -18.66 9.88 -5.96
C MET A 87 -18.59 10.48 -4.56
N HIS A 88 -17.44 11.05 -4.17
CA HIS A 88 -17.18 11.37 -2.76
C HIS A 88 -16.71 12.82 -2.52
N GLY A 89 -16.46 13.60 -3.57
CA GLY A 89 -16.07 14.99 -3.51
C GLY A 89 -14.59 15.26 -3.25
N ARG A 90 -13.80 14.23 -2.89
CA ARG A 90 -12.38 14.36 -2.49
C ARG A 90 -11.63 13.04 -2.52
N ILE A 91 -10.31 13.10 -2.41
CA ILE A 91 -9.44 11.97 -2.07
C ILE A 91 -8.51 12.41 -0.93
N ASP A 92 -8.57 11.73 0.22
CA ASP A 92 -7.74 12.02 1.39
C ASP A 92 -6.57 11.06 1.52
N VAL A 93 -6.74 9.83 1.08
CA VAL A 93 -5.75 8.76 1.20
C VAL A 93 -5.58 8.06 -0.15
N LEU A 94 -4.33 7.90 -0.58
CA LEU A 94 -3.97 6.99 -1.65
C LEU A 94 -3.06 5.91 -1.07
N VAL A 95 -3.41 4.63 -1.30
CA VAL A 95 -2.53 3.50 -1.04
C VAL A 95 -2.10 2.90 -2.38
N ASN A 96 -0.85 3.13 -2.77
CA ASN A 96 -0.21 2.48 -3.90
C ASN A 96 0.26 1.09 -3.47
N ASN A 97 -0.69 0.12 -3.45
CA ASN A 97 -0.45 -1.24 -3.01
C ASN A 97 -0.27 -2.23 -4.18
N ALA A 98 -0.85 -1.96 -5.35
CA ALA A 98 -0.71 -2.83 -6.51
C ALA A 98 0.75 -3.18 -6.83
N GLY A 99 1.01 -4.47 -7.06
CA GLY A 99 2.35 -4.93 -7.37
C GLY A 99 2.40 -6.40 -7.75
N ILE A 100 3.47 -6.80 -8.41
CA ILE A 100 3.78 -8.19 -8.77
C ILE A 100 5.17 -8.57 -8.25
N PHE A 101 5.37 -9.87 -8.04
CA PHE A 101 6.60 -10.42 -7.44
C PHE A 101 7.06 -11.67 -8.21
N PRO A 102 7.45 -11.56 -9.48
CA PRO A 102 7.99 -12.69 -10.22
C PRO A 102 9.40 -13.03 -9.75
N ALA A 103 9.71 -14.33 -9.70
CA ALA A 103 11.07 -14.81 -9.52
C ALA A 103 11.89 -14.54 -10.79
N GLY A 104 13.18 -14.25 -10.61
CA GLY A 104 14.15 -14.04 -11.68
C GLY A 104 15.44 -13.44 -11.15
N GLY A 105 16.55 -14.13 -11.37
CA GLY A 105 17.91 -13.62 -11.08
C GLY A 105 18.40 -12.66 -12.15
N VAL A 106 19.58 -12.08 -11.94
CA VAL A 106 20.20 -11.13 -12.91
C VAL A 106 20.40 -11.76 -14.29
N LEU A 107 20.77 -13.04 -14.32
CA LEU A 107 21.09 -13.74 -15.58
C LEU A 107 19.85 -14.27 -16.30
N ASP A 108 18.74 -14.46 -15.56
CA ASP A 108 17.54 -15.15 -16.06
C ASP A 108 16.37 -14.19 -16.32
N THR A 109 16.40 -12.98 -15.75
CA THR A 109 15.34 -11.98 -15.97
C THR A 109 15.41 -11.45 -17.39
N THR A 110 14.36 -11.70 -18.17
CA THR A 110 14.23 -11.14 -19.52
C THR A 110 13.98 -9.63 -19.46
N LEU A 111 14.29 -8.89 -20.52
CA LEU A 111 13.96 -7.46 -20.60
C LEU A 111 12.45 -7.23 -20.48
N ALA A 112 11.64 -8.09 -21.08
CA ALA A 112 10.17 -8.00 -21.01
C ALA A 112 9.64 -8.18 -19.58
N ASP A 113 10.19 -9.14 -18.81
CA ASP A 113 9.83 -9.32 -17.40
C ASP A 113 10.28 -8.14 -16.54
N TRP A 114 11.49 -7.63 -16.79
CA TRP A 114 11.99 -6.42 -16.16
C TRP A 114 11.04 -5.25 -16.40
N GLU A 115 10.73 -4.94 -17.66
CA GLU A 115 9.85 -3.84 -18.04
C GLU A 115 8.46 -3.97 -17.42
N ARG A 116 7.90 -5.19 -17.40
CA ARG A 116 6.61 -5.48 -16.78
C ARG A 116 6.63 -5.17 -15.28
N VAL A 117 7.66 -5.58 -14.55
CA VAL A 117 7.80 -5.30 -13.11
C VAL A 117 7.94 -3.80 -12.87
N ILE A 118 8.78 -3.12 -13.63
CA ILE A 118 8.98 -1.67 -13.52
C ILE A 118 7.69 -0.91 -13.84
N ALA A 119 6.99 -1.29 -14.90
CA ALA A 119 5.73 -0.66 -15.27
C ALA A 119 4.69 -0.71 -14.14
N ILE A 120 4.52 -1.87 -13.50
CA ILE A 120 3.53 -2.04 -12.44
C ILE A 120 4.02 -1.46 -11.11
N ASN A 121 5.19 -1.92 -10.63
CA ASN A 121 5.63 -1.65 -9.26
C ASN A 121 6.26 -0.26 -9.07
N GLN A 122 6.74 0.36 -10.13
CA GLN A 122 7.44 1.65 -10.07
C GLN A 122 6.67 2.73 -10.83
N THR A 123 6.44 2.57 -12.14
CA THR A 123 5.73 3.57 -12.95
C THR A 123 4.30 3.75 -12.46
N GLY A 124 3.60 2.66 -12.10
CA GLY A 124 2.25 2.73 -11.52
C GLY A 124 2.20 3.56 -10.24
N VAL A 125 3.18 3.39 -9.34
CA VAL A 125 3.29 4.21 -8.11
C VAL A 125 3.54 5.69 -8.44
N PHE A 126 4.41 5.98 -9.41
CA PHE A 126 4.66 7.35 -9.88
C PHE A 126 3.37 7.99 -10.42
N LEU A 127 2.65 7.30 -11.29
CA LEU A 127 1.39 7.78 -11.87
C LEU A 127 0.33 8.03 -10.79
N GLY A 128 0.24 7.15 -9.79
CA GLY A 128 -0.66 7.32 -8.65
C GLY A 128 -0.34 8.55 -7.81
N MET A 129 0.94 8.75 -7.47
CA MET A 129 1.38 9.95 -6.77
C MET A 129 1.07 11.22 -7.57
N GLN A 130 1.24 11.18 -8.89
CA GLN A 130 0.95 12.33 -9.76
C GLN A 130 -0.56 12.60 -9.84
N ALA A 131 -1.38 11.58 -10.12
CA ALA A 131 -2.81 11.73 -10.32
C ALA A 131 -3.53 12.18 -9.04
N ALA A 132 -3.40 11.45 -7.93
CA ALA A 132 -4.03 11.83 -6.67
C ALA A 132 -3.34 13.06 -6.03
N GLY A 133 -2.03 13.17 -6.16
CA GLY A 133 -1.25 14.28 -5.59
C GLY A 133 -1.69 15.65 -6.11
N ARG A 134 -2.05 15.78 -7.39
CA ARG A 134 -2.58 17.05 -7.95
C ARG A 134 -3.82 17.52 -7.17
N HIS A 135 -4.73 16.62 -6.85
CA HIS A 135 -5.95 16.92 -6.11
C HIS A 135 -5.65 17.20 -4.63
N MET A 136 -4.81 16.37 -4.00
CA MET A 136 -4.43 16.56 -2.60
C MET A 136 -3.68 17.88 -2.36
N VAL A 137 -2.80 18.28 -3.28
CA VAL A 137 -2.11 19.58 -3.24
C VAL A 137 -3.11 20.74 -3.34
N ALA A 138 -4.08 20.64 -4.25
CA ALA A 138 -5.15 21.65 -4.36
C ALA A 138 -6.04 21.70 -3.11
N GLN A 139 -6.35 20.53 -2.50
CA GLN A 139 -7.07 20.40 -1.23
C GLN A 139 -6.27 20.91 -0.02
N ARG A 140 -4.93 21.02 -0.14
CA ARG A 140 -3.98 21.28 0.95
C ARG A 140 -4.08 20.24 2.08
N SER A 141 -4.39 19.01 1.72
CA SER A 141 -4.53 17.88 2.66
C SER A 141 -4.46 16.57 1.91
N GLY A 142 -3.75 15.58 2.46
CA GLY A 142 -3.70 14.23 1.91
C GLY A 142 -2.64 13.35 2.57
N SER A 143 -2.79 12.04 2.39
CA SER A 143 -1.79 11.05 2.78
C SER A 143 -1.61 10.04 1.65
N ILE A 144 -0.39 9.94 1.13
CA ILE A 144 0.01 8.95 0.13
C ILE A 144 0.88 7.91 0.81
N ILE A 145 0.52 6.65 0.67
CA ILE A 145 1.20 5.51 1.27
C ILE A 145 1.65 4.59 0.14
N ASN A 146 2.95 4.47 -0.03
CA ASN A 146 3.54 3.65 -1.08
C ASN A 146 4.02 2.31 -0.47
N ILE A 147 3.47 1.19 -0.93
CA ILE A 147 3.88 -0.12 -0.46
C ILE A 147 5.16 -0.53 -1.18
N SER A 148 6.28 -0.43 -0.44
CA SER A 148 7.58 -0.95 -0.83
C SER A 148 7.71 -2.42 -0.39
N SER A 149 8.81 -2.79 0.24
CA SER A 149 9.12 -4.13 0.77
C SER A 149 10.42 -4.08 1.56
N ILE A 150 10.72 -5.09 2.35
CA ILE A 150 12.09 -5.37 2.82
C ILE A 150 13.07 -5.52 1.64
N ALA A 151 12.60 -5.97 0.47
CA ALA A 151 13.40 -5.99 -0.77
C ALA A 151 13.81 -4.60 -1.28
N GLY A 152 13.21 -3.53 -0.76
CA GLY A 152 13.65 -2.15 -0.97
C GLY A 152 14.68 -1.66 0.06
N LEU A 153 15.02 -2.48 1.06
CA LEU A 153 15.98 -2.15 2.12
C LEU A 153 17.27 -2.96 2.00
N GLN A 154 17.21 -4.14 1.42
CA GLN A 154 18.32 -5.07 1.27
C GLN A 154 18.30 -5.76 -0.09
N GLY A 155 19.42 -6.41 -0.45
CA GLY A 155 19.50 -7.24 -1.66
C GLY A 155 18.59 -8.46 -1.55
N THR A 156 17.91 -8.80 -2.64
CA THR A 156 16.98 -9.92 -2.71
C THR A 156 17.38 -10.85 -3.86
N PRO A 157 18.29 -11.81 -3.61
CA PRO A 157 18.70 -12.77 -4.63
C PRO A 157 17.52 -13.53 -5.21
N GLY A 158 17.51 -13.72 -6.54
CA GLY A 158 16.39 -14.39 -7.23
C GLY A 158 15.19 -13.50 -7.54
N PHE A 159 15.21 -12.19 -7.18
CA PHE A 159 14.10 -11.25 -7.40
C PHE A 159 14.60 -9.88 -7.85
N HIS A 160 15.47 -9.88 -8.85
CA HIS A 160 16.24 -8.70 -9.24
C HIS A 160 15.37 -7.49 -9.64
N ALA A 161 14.44 -7.68 -10.57
CA ALA A 161 13.56 -6.60 -11.02
C ALA A 161 12.64 -6.08 -9.90
N TYR A 162 12.12 -7.00 -9.08
CA TYR A 162 11.29 -6.63 -7.93
C TYR A 162 12.07 -5.77 -6.93
N GLY A 163 13.25 -6.23 -6.51
CA GLY A 163 14.11 -5.48 -5.60
C GLY A 163 14.37 -4.07 -6.13
N ALA A 164 14.82 -3.95 -7.38
CA ALA A 164 15.08 -2.66 -8.02
C ALA A 164 13.85 -1.74 -7.99
N SER A 165 12.65 -2.25 -8.31
CA SER A 165 11.41 -1.47 -8.27
C SER A 165 11.09 -0.97 -6.87
N LYS A 166 11.31 -1.78 -5.82
CA LYS A 166 11.02 -1.41 -4.42
C LYS A 166 12.04 -0.44 -3.84
N TRP A 167 13.29 -0.47 -4.30
CA TRP A 167 14.28 0.59 -4.02
C TRP A 167 13.86 1.92 -4.65
N ALA A 168 13.38 1.91 -5.89
CA ALA A 168 12.92 3.12 -6.56
C ALA A 168 11.73 3.77 -5.82
N VAL A 169 10.78 2.99 -5.31
CA VAL A 169 9.64 3.48 -4.52
C VAL A 169 10.10 4.28 -3.29
N ARG A 170 11.17 3.86 -2.61
CA ARG A 170 11.77 4.63 -1.50
C ARG A 170 12.21 6.03 -1.95
N GLY A 171 12.99 6.09 -3.02
CA GLY A 171 13.50 7.36 -3.57
C GLY A 171 12.38 8.30 -4.00
N MET A 172 11.40 7.78 -4.74
CA MET A 172 10.23 8.54 -5.17
C MET A 172 9.40 9.06 -3.99
N THR A 173 9.21 8.25 -2.95
CA THR A 173 8.51 8.65 -1.72
C THR A 173 9.19 9.85 -1.06
N LYS A 174 10.52 9.82 -0.89
CA LYS A 174 11.28 10.91 -0.25
C LYS A 174 11.23 12.21 -1.06
N SER A 175 11.27 12.11 -2.39
CA SER A 175 11.18 13.25 -3.28
C SER A 175 9.80 13.90 -3.20
N ALA A 176 8.74 13.10 -3.40
CA ALA A 176 7.36 13.57 -3.34
C ALA A 176 7.00 14.15 -1.95
N ALA A 177 7.50 13.57 -0.87
CA ALA A 177 7.29 14.08 0.48
C ALA A 177 7.81 15.52 0.64
N LYS A 178 9.01 15.81 0.13
CA LYS A 178 9.59 17.16 0.17
C LYS A 178 8.82 18.15 -0.71
N GLU A 179 8.36 17.72 -1.88
CA GLU A 179 7.60 18.55 -2.81
C GLU A 179 6.21 18.91 -2.26
N PHE A 180 5.55 17.96 -1.60
CA PHE A 180 4.15 18.09 -1.19
C PHE A 180 3.95 18.61 0.24
N ALA A 181 4.99 18.57 1.08
CA ALA A 181 4.89 18.96 2.50
C ALA A 181 4.34 20.37 2.72
N ALA A 182 4.75 21.35 1.90
CA ALA A 182 4.26 22.74 1.98
C ALA A 182 2.76 22.88 1.69
N PHE A 183 2.15 21.85 1.11
CA PHE A 183 0.73 21.77 0.81
C PHE A 183 -0.06 20.91 1.81
N GLY A 184 0.57 20.49 2.91
CA GLY A 184 -0.09 19.66 3.91
C GLY A 184 -0.36 18.20 3.46
N VAL A 185 0.37 17.73 2.42
CA VAL A 185 0.26 16.35 1.93
C VAL A 185 1.47 15.56 2.39
N ARG A 186 1.21 14.43 3.03
CA ARG A 186 2.24 13.50 3.52
C ARG A 186 2.45 12.35 2.54
N VAL A 187 3.69 11.91 2.39
CA VAL A 187 4.03 10.75 1.54
C VAL A 187 5.01 9.87 2.30
N ASN A 188 4.64 8.62 2.55
CA ASN A 188 5.46 7.66 3.29
C ASN A 188 5.53 6.32 2.57
N SER A 189 6.57 5.53 2.85
CA SER A 189 6.69 4.16 2.37
C SER A 189 6.55 3.15 3.50
N VAL A 190 5.86 2.05 3.21
CA VAL A 190 5.75 0.89 4.08
C VAL A 190 6.60 -0.24 3.51
N HIS A 191 7.32 -0.95 4.37
CA HIS A 191 8.24 -2.02 4.01
C HIS A 191 7.81 -3.32 4.70
N PRO A 192 6.82 -4.04 4.13
CA PRO A 192 6.42 -5.34 4.66
C PRO A 192 7.53 -6.38 4.53
N GLY A 193 7.59 -7.28 5.50
CA GLY A 193 8.35 -8.52 5.43
C GLY A 193 7.62 -9.58 4.60
N ILE A 194 7.57 -10.80 5.14
CA ILE A 194 6.86 -11.92 4.53
C ILE A 194 5.42 -11.95 5.06
N ILE A 195 4.46 -11.77 4.16
CA ILE A 195 3.03 -11.65 4.49
C ILE A 195 2.25 -12.79 3.85
N ASP A 196 1.38 -13.44 4.62
CA ASP A 196 0.52 -14.53 4.15
C ASP A 196 -0.60 -13.97 3.24
N THR A 197 -0.35 -14.05 1.94
CA THR A 197 -1.21 -13.53 0.88
C THR A 197 -1.10 -14.45 -0.34
N PRO A 198 -2.01 -14.35 -1.32
CA PRO A 198 -1.91 -15.10 -2.57
C PRO A 198 -0.56 -14.91 -3.30
N MET A 199 0.14 -13.80 -3.06
CA MET A 199 1.48 -13.58 -3.61
C MET A 199 2.51 -14.55 -3.01
N LEU A 200 2.43 -14.86 -1.72
CA LEU A 200 3.31 -15.85 -1.07
C LEU A 200 2.97 -17.27 -1.50
N GLN A 201 1.68 -17.60 -1.62
CA GLN A 201 1.22 -18.93 -2.03
C GLN A 201 1.81 -19.38 -3.37
N THR A 202 2.02 -18.44 -4.31
CA THR A 202 2.69 -18.71 -5.59
C THR A 202 4.10 -19.30 -5.40
N PHE A 203 4.78 -19.00 -4.28
CA PHE A 203 6.11 -19.57 -3.96
C PHE A 203 5.99 -20.92 -3.28
N GLU A 204 5.01 -21.09 -2.41
CA GLU A 204 4.76 -22.37 -1.72
C GLU A 204 4.39 -23.47 -2.72
N ASP A 205 3.66 -23.14 -3.78
CA ASP A 205 3.34 -24.05 -4.87
C ASP A 205 4.59 -24.54 -5.63
N ILE A 206 5.64 -23.70 -5.71
CA ILE A 206 6.92 -24.05 -6.37
C ILE A 206 7.84 -24.84 -5.43
N SER A 207 7.81 -24.57 -4.11
CA SER A 207 8.66 -25.22 -3.12
C SER A 207 7.95 -25.33 -1.76
N PRO A 208 7.28 -26.46 -1.47
CA PRO A 208 6.51 -26.64 -0.23
C PRO A 208 7.31 -26.49 1.07
N ASP A 209 8.62 -26.73 1.03
CA ASP A 209 9.51 -26.59 2.20
C ASP A 209 9.93 -25.16 2.51
N VAL A 210 9.59 -24.20 1.63
CA VAL A 210 10.01 -22.78 1.78
C VAL A 210 9.40 -22.13 3.03
N ARG A 211 8.15 -22.47 3.38
CA ARG A 211 7.46 -21.83 4.51
C ARG A 211 8.22 -22.02 5.84
N GLY A 212 8.64 -23.23 6.13
CA GLY A 212 9.42 -23.54 7.35
C GLY A 212 10.75 -22.80 7.42
N ALA A 213 11.48 -22.80 6.29
CA ALA A 213 12.76 -22.10 6.19
C ALA A 213 12.61 -20.58 6.34
N VAL A 214 11.54 -20.00 5.80
CA VAL A 214 11.20 -18.58 5.95
C VAL A 214 10.88 -18.24 7.40
N VAL A 215 10.00 -19.01 8.04
CA VAL A 215 9.62 -18.79 9.45
C VAL A 215 10.85 -18.83 10.37
N ALA A 216 11.77 -19.78 10.14
CA ALA A 216 13.01 -19.89 10.95
C ALA A 216 13.92 -18.65 10.86
N ARG A 217 13.77 -17.83 9.83
CA ARG A 217 14.55 -16.59 9.63
C ARG A 217 13.86 -15.35 10.18
N ILE A 218 12.57 -15.41 10.50
CA ILE A 218 11.82 -14.28 11.06
C ILE A 218 12.02 -14.30 12.59
N PRO A 219 12.67 -13.28 13.20
CA PRO A 219 12.87 -13.24 14.64
C PRO A 219 11.58 -13.36 15.47
N ASN A 220 10.46 -12.82 14.94
CA ASN A 220 9.14 -12.93 15.59
C ASN A 220 8.51 -14.34 15.46
N GLY A 221 9.15 -15.28 14.75
CA GLY A 221 8.76 -16.69 14.69
C GLY A 221 7.49 -16.99 13.87
N ARG A 222 6.95 -16.04 13.14
CA ARG A 222 5.77 -16.24 12.27
C ARG A 222 5.82 -15.43 10.99
N ILE A 223 5.14 -15.90 9.97
CA ILE A 223 4.74 -15.10 8.82
C ILE A 223 3.64 -14.13 9.27
N ALA A 224 3.69 -12.89 8.80
CA ALA A 224 2.69 -11.90 9.17
C ALA A 224 1.39 -12.09 8.39
N GLU A 225 0.29 -11.67 8.99
CA GLU A 225 -1.00 -11.57 8.30
C GLU A 225 -1.11 -10.21 7.58
N ALA A 226 -1.97 -10.13 6.56
CA ALA A 226 -2.24 -8.87 5.87
C ALA A 226 -2.71 -7.75 6.84
N LEU A 227 -3.37 -8.13 7.93
CA LEU A 227 -3.82 -7.20 8.97
C LEU A 227 -2.65 -6.54 9.73
N ASP A 228 -1.50 -7.21 9.89
CA ASP A 228 -0.31 -6.62 10.53
C ASP A 228 0.15 -5.38 9.73
N VAL A 229 0.14 -5.48 8.39
CA VAL A 229 0.47 -4.35 7.51
C VAL A 229 -0.64 -3.31 7.50
N ALA A 230 -1.89 -3.74 7.39
CA ALA A 230 -3.04 -2.84 7.35
C ALA A 230 -3.13 -1.92 8.58
N ASN A 231 -2.75 -2.39 9.76
CA ASN A 231 -2.69 -1.58 10.97
C ASN A 231 -1.69 -0.41 10.86
N LEU A 232 -0.53 -0.64 10.27
CA LEU A 232 0.46 0.40 10.02
C LEU A 232 -0.02 1.38 8.94
N VAL A 233 -0.63 0.85 7.87
CA VAL A 233 -1.20 1.67 6.80
C VAL A 233 -2.35 2.55 7.33
N LEU A 234 -3.18 2.03 8.24
CA LEU A 234 -4.21 2.80 8.94
C LEU A 234 -3.61 3.97 9.75
N TYR A 235 -2.52 3.74 10.49
CA TYR A 235 -1.81 4.80 11.20
C TYR A 235 -1.37 5.90 10.23
N LEU A 236 -0.77 5.53 9.11
CA LEU A 236 -0.29 6.48 8.11
C LEU A 236 -1.41 7.21 7.37
N ALA A 237 -2.56 6.57 7.19
CA ALA A 237 -3.75 7.17 6.61
C ALA A 237 -4.44 8.18 7.53
N SER A 238 -4.29 8.00 8.84
CA SER A 238 -4.94 8.82 9.87
C SER A 238 -4.15 10.09 10.21
N ASP A 239 -4.79 10.98 10.97
CA ASP A 239 -4.16 12.21 11.46
C ASP A 239 -3.15 11.95 12.60
N ASP A 240 -3.14 10.72 13.17
CA ASP A 240 -2.14 10.31 14.17
C ASP A 240 -0.71 10.39 13.62
N SER A 241 -0.55 10.28 12.29
CA SER A 241 0.74 10.39 11.61
C SER A 241 1.01 11.79 11.01
N SER A 242 0.36 12.84 11.55
CA SER A 242 0.42 14.21 11.02
C SER A 242 1.83 14.79 10.87
N TYR A 243 2.80 14.31 11.64
CA TYR A 243 4.20 14.74 11.57
C TYR A 243 5.11 13.74 10.84
N SER A 244 4.54 12.69 10.22
CA SER A 244 5.29 11.65 9.51
C SER A 244 5.20 11.87 8.00
N THR A 245 6.30 12.31 7.36
CA THR A 245 6.41 12.40 5.90
C THR A 245 7.84 12.09 5.46
N GLY A 246 8.00 11.44 4.30
CA GLY A 246 9.28 11.01 3.75
C GLY A 246 9.94 9.85 4.51
N SER A 247 9.21 9.22 5.42
CA SER A 247 9.71 8.17 6.31
C SER A 247 9.48 6.77 5.73
N GLU A 248 10.33 5.86 6.17
CA GLU A 248 10.28 4.43 5.87
C GLU A 248 9.76 3.69 7.09
N PHE A 249 8.65 2.99 6.95
CA PHE A 249 8.00 2.26 8.03
C PHE A 249 8.10 0.75 7.77
N VAL A 250 8.88 0.07 8.60
CA VAL A 250 9.13 -1.37 8.47
C VAL A 250 8.14 -2.16 9.30
N VAL A 251 7.61 -3.25 8.72
CA VAL A 251 6.72 -4.21 9.39
C VAL A 251 7.09 -5.62 8.93
N ASP A 252 8.13 -6.19 9.52
CA ASP A 252 8.81 -7.38 9.01
C ASP A 252 9.14 -8.44 10.07
N GLY A 253 8.65 -8.29 11.30
CA GLY A 253 8.92 -9.21 12.40
C GLY A 253 10.40 -9.29 12.82
N GLY A 254 11.19 -8.24 12.50
CA GLY A 254 12.63 -8.16 12.81
C GLY A 254 13.54 -8.72 11.72
N TRP A 255 13.01 -9.05 10.54
CA TRP A 255 13.80 -9.63 9.43
C TRP A 255 15.01 -8.78 9.03
N THR A 256 14.88 -7.45 9.04
CA THR A 256 15.93 -6.52 8.63
C THR A 256 16.66 -5.84 9.78
N ALA A 257 16.39 -6.21 11.02
CA ALA A 257 17.02 -5.64 12.20
C ALA A 257 18.47 -6.07 12.40
#